data_d3b61c85848583b129fa3b278afa9069
#
_entry.id   d3b61c85848583b129fa3b278afa9069
#
_cell.length_a   1.000
_cell.length_b   1.000
_cell.length_c   1.000
_cell.angle_alpha   90.00
_cell.angle_beta   90.00
_cell.angle_gamma   90.00
#
_symmetry.space_group_name_H-M   'P 1'
#
loop_
_entity.id
_entity.type
_entity.pdbx_description
1 polymer ?
#
loop_
_entity_poly.entity_id
_entity_poly.type
_entity_poly.pdbx_seq_one_letter_code
_entity_poly.pdbx_strand_id
1 'polypeptide(L)'
;ENCPMYNSIIEFIEKDTTKIEKFIKESLLSGNMMRFEEELLDTVLEFGRSLYQEILESIEQTIRNSEFRKQSYHVEHKEDRRTLLTRFGNIEVKRAYYAPKHGGKRIYLLDKYVGMDPNDKVSQAALAQALKEAVETSYRKGGEEACLTEDVVTKQTVKKLIHGLEMEMPEEIPQKK
;
A
#
# COMPACT_ATOMS: atom_id res chain seq x y z
N GLU A 1 4.08 -20.43 -18.14
CA GLU A 1 3.29 -20.32 -16.89
C GLU A 1 2.20 -19.29 -17.13
N ASN A 2 0.93 -19.73 -17.15
CA ASN A 2 -0.20 -18.80 -17.23
C ASN A 2 -0.25 -18.03 -15.89
N CYS A 3 0.16 -16.77 -15.92
CA CYS A 3 -0.11 -15.87 -14.79
C CYS A 3 -1.64 -15.69 -14.72
N PRO A 4 -2.31 -16.08 -13.64
CA PRO A 4 -3.74 -15.85 -13.52
C PRO A 4 -4.01 -14.35 -13.61
N MET A 5 -4.94 -13.96 -14.48
CA MET A 5 -5.36 -12.56 -14.55
C MET A 5 -6.10 -12.23 -13.25
N TYR A 6 -5.67 -11.17 -12.57
CA TYR A 6 -6.31 -10.71 -11.33
C TYR A 6 -7.74 -10.24 -11.61
N ASN A 7 -8.65 -10.51 -10.69
CA ASN A 7 -10.06 -10.13 -10.82
C ASN A 7 -10.24 -8.62 -10.94
N SER A 8 -9.43 -7.85 -10.23
CA SER A 8 -9.41 -6.38 -10.33
C SER A 8 -9.08 -5.88 -11.75
N ILE A 9 -8.21 -6.58 -12.48
CA ILE A 9 -7.92 -6.26 -13.89
C ILE A 9 -9.11 -6.58 -14.78
N ILE A 10 -9.77 -7.71 -14.56
CA ILE A 10 -10.96 -8.10 -15.32
C ILE A 10 -12.09 -7.09 -15.07
N GLU A 11 -12.34 -6.74 -13.80
CA GLU A 11 -13.36 -5.73 -13.45
C GLU A 11 -13.07 -4.37 -14.08
N PHE A 12 -11.82 -3.92 -14.06
CA PHE A 12 -11.42 -2.67 -14.71
C PHE A 12 -11.74 -2.70 -16.21
N ILE A 13 -11.35 -3.77 -16.91
CA ILE A 13 -11.61 -3.92 -18.36
C ILE A 13 -13.11 -3.98 -18.66
N GLU A 14 -13.90 -4.72 -17.88
CA GLU A 14 -15.31 -4.98 -18.20
C GLU A 14 -16.25 -3.87 -17.73
N LYS A 15 -15.98 -3.29 -16.54
CA LYS A 15 -16.89 -2.31 -15.91
C LYS A 15 -16.35 -0.90 -15.98
N ASP A 16 -15.09 -0.68 -15.59
CA ASP A 16 -14.56 0.66 -15.44
C ASP A 16 -14.27 1.33 -16.78
N THR A 17 -13.87 0.58 -17.81
CA THR A 17 -13.73 1.14 -19.16
C THR A 17 -15.09 1.64 -19.69
N THR A 18 -16.19 0.92 -19.45
CA THR A 18 -17.54 1.35 -19.82
C THR A 18 -17.96 2.61 -19.04
N LYS A 19 -17.59 2.69 -17.75
CA LYS A 19 -17.81 3.87 -16.90
C LYS A 19 -17.03 5.08 -17.44
N ILE A 20 -15.77 4.90 -17.80
CA ILE A 20 -14.92 5.94 -18.42
C ILE A 20 -15.51 6.42 -19.75
N GLU A 21 -15.96 5.51 -20.62
CA GLU A 21 -16.63 5.89 -21.88
C GLU A 21 -17.88 6.75 -21.64
N LYS A 22 -18.66 6.43 -20.60
CA LYS A 22 -19.82 7.24 -20.21
C LYS A 22 -19.37 8.65 -19.76
N PHE A 23 -18.35 8.77 -18.94
CA PHE A 23 -17.80 10.06 -18.49
C PHE A 23 -17.30 10.90 -19.67
N ILE A 24 -16.62 10.29 -20.65
CA ILE A 24 -16.20 10.98 -21.88
C ILE A 24 -17.41 11.56 -22.61
N LYS A 25 -18.46 10.77 -22.82
CA LYS A 25 -19.69 11.23 -23.51
C LYS A 25 -20.36 12.38 -22.77
N GLU A 26 -20.52 12.26 -21.45
CA GLU A 26 -21.13 13.31 -20.62
C GLU A 26 -20.31 14.61 -20.64
N SER A 27 -19.00 14.51 -20.59
CA SER A 27 -18.10 15.66 -20.60
C SER A 27 -18.05 16.35 -21.96
N LEU A 28 -18.09 15.61 -23.05
CA LEU A 28 -18.20 16.17 -24.39
C LEU A 28 -19.52 16.93 -24.59
N LEU A 29 -20.61 16.47 -23.98
CA LEU A 29 -21.91 17.14 -24.08
C LEU A 29 -22.03 18.36 -23.18
N SER A 30 -21.45 18.29 -21.98
CA SER A 30 -21.56 19.36 -20.95
C SER A 30 -20.44 20.40 -21.01
N GLY A 31 -19.30 20.07 -21.62
CA GLY A 31 -18.05 20.86 -21.56
C GLY A 31 -17.39 20.86 -20.18
N ASN A 32 -17.84 20.03 -19.23
CA ASN A 32 -17.31 19.98 -17.87
C ASN A 32 -16.12 19.00 -17.75
N MET A 33 -14.95 19.48 -18.13
CA MET A 33 -13.72 18.69 -18.06
C MET A 33 -13.21 18.50 -16.63
N MET A 34 -13.49 19.40 -15.70
CA MET A 34 -13.09 19.26 -14.31
C MET A 34 -13.73 18.00 -13.68
N ARG A 35 -15.03 17.83 -13.85
CA ARG A 35 -15.74 16.66 -13.38
C ARG A 35 -15.19 15.37 -14.00
N PHE A 36 -14.84 15.41 -15.28
CA PHE A 36 -14.23 14.25 -15.95
C PHE A 36 -12.89 13.85 -15.31
N GLU A 37 -12.04 14.81 -15.01
CA GLU A 37 -10.75 14.54 -14.37
C GLU A 37 -10.92 13.92 -12.98
N GLU A 38 -11.86 14.44 -12.17
CA GLU A 38 -12.18 13.91 -10.83
C GLU A 38 -12.68 12.45 -10.92
N GLU A 39 -13.68 12.18 -11.75
CA GLU A 39 -14.27 10.84 -11.92
C GLU A 39 -13.26 9.83 -12.50
N LEU A 40 -12.37 10.27 -13.39
CA LEU A 40 -11.29 9.43 -13.94
C LEU A 40 -10.26 9.11 -12.87
N LEU A 41 -9.83 10.12 -12.10
CA LEU A 41 -8.87 9.94 -11.00
C LEU A 41 -9.41 8.94 -9.97
N ASP A 42 -10.65 9.11 -9.53
CA ASP A 42 -11.29 8.21 -8.56
C ASP A 42 -11.34 6.76 -9.08
N THR A 43 -11.71 6.57 -10.36
CA THR A 43 -11.77 5.25 -10.97
C THR A 43 -10.38 4.58 -11.01
N VAL A 44 -9.35 5.31 -11.38
CA VAL A 44 -7.97 4.80 -11.43
C VAL A 44 -7.43 4.49 -10.03
N LEU A 45 -7.75 5.33 -9.03
CA LEU A 45 -7.35 5.09 -7.64
C LEU A 45 -8.06 3.86 -7.04
N GLU A 46 -9.34 3.67 -7.34
CA GLU A 46 -10.09 2.49 -6.91
C GLU A 46 -9.54 1.21 -7.53
N PHE A 47 -9.24 1.22 -8.82
CA PHE A 47 -8.54 0.12 -9.48
C PHE A 47 -7.18 -0.17 -8.82
N GLY A 48 -6.38 0.87 -8.58
CA GLY A 48 -5.07 0.75 -7.91
C GLY A 48 -5.18 0.12 -6.52
N ARG A 49 -6.17 0.51 -5.71
CA ARG A 49 -6.45 -0.09 -4.39
C ARG A 49 -6.79 -1.57 -4.50
N SER A 50 -7.77 -1.90 -5.37
CA SER A 50 -8.25 -3.27 -5.54
C SER A 50 -7.14 -4.19 -6.04
N LEU A 51 -6.38 -3.76 -7.03
CA LEU A 51 -5.26 -4.53 -7.57
C LEU A 51 -4.17 -4.74 -6.52
N TYR A 52 -3.80 -3.70 -5.77
CA TYR A 52 -2.74 -3.81 -4.76
C TYR A 52 -3.15 -4.74 -3.61
N GLN A 53 -4.40 -4.65 -3.15
CA GLN A 53 -4.96 -5.58 -2.17
C GLN A 53 -4.92 -7.03 -2.68
N GLU A 54 -5.40 -7.27 -3.90
CA GLU A 54 -5.43 -8.59 -4.52
C GLU A 54 -4.03 -9.19 -4.68
N ILE A 55 -3.02 -8.37 -5.04
CA ILE A 55 -1.62 -8.79 -5.10
C ILE A 55 -1.12 -9.27 -3.73
N LEU A 56 -1.37 -8.51 -2.67
CA LEU A 56 -0.94 -8.88 -1.31
C LEU A 56 -1.63 -10.18 -0.84
N GLU A 57 -2.92 -10.33 -1.11
CA GLU A 57 -3.67 -11.56 -0.80
C GLU A 57 -3.17 -12.76 -1.62
N SER A 58 -2.78 -12.55 -2.88
CA SER A 58 -2.18 -13.57 -3.74
C SER A 58 -0.80 -14.02 -3.23
N ILE A 59 0.02 -13.09 -2.77
CA ILE A 59 1.31 -13.38 -2.12
C ILE A 59 1.07 -14.21 -0.85
N GLU A 60 0.13 -13.80 0.01
CA GLU A 60 -0.23 -14.57 1.22
C GLU A 60 -0.65 -15.99 0.87
N GLN A 61 -1.49 -16.16 -0.15
CA GLN A 61 -1.93 -17.48 -0.60
C GLN A 61 -0.77 -18.34 -1.12
N THR A 62 0.16 -17.73 -1.86
CA THR A 62 1.38 -18.39 -2.35
C THR A 62 2.27 -18.85 -1.18
N ILE A 63 2.50 -17.97 -0.20
CA ILE A 63 3.23 -18.30 1.02
C ILE A 63 2.55 -19.45 1.76
N ARG A 64 1.23 -19.37 1.94
CA ARG A 64 0.44 -20.39 2.65
C ARG A 64 0.58 -21.77 2.02
N ASN A 65 0.66 -21.86 0.70
CA ASN A 65 0.74 -23.11 -0.04
C ASN A 65 2.19 -23.60 -0.23
N SER A 66 3.19 -22.77 0.06
CA SER A 66 4.61 -23.11 -0.16
C SER A 66 5.08 -24.28 0.72
N GLU A 67 5.98 -25.10 0.18
CA GLU A 67 6.60 -26.20 0.93
C GLU A 67 7.45 -25.69 2.10
N PHE A 68 8.13 -24.55 1.95
CA PHE A 68 8.86 -23.89 3.02
C PHE A 68 7.96 -23.62 4.23
N ARG A 69 6.78 -23.03 4.01
CA ARG A 69 5.83 -22.78 5.09
C ARG A 69 5.33 -24.08 5.70
N LYS A 70 4.96 -25.07 4.89
CA LYS A 70 4.45 -26.38 5.37
C LYS A 70 5.48 -27.10 6.23
N GLN A 71 6.75 -27.04 5.91
CA GLN A 71 7.83 -27.67 6.68
C GLN A 71 8.15 -26.90 7.96
N SER A 72 8.14 -25.57 7.94
CA SER A 72 8.68 -24.72 9.01
C SER A 72 7.64 -24.16 9.96
N TYR A 73 6.37 -24.00 9.51
CA TYR A 73 5.35 -23.28 10.27
C TYR A 73 3.99 -23.96 10.27
N HIS A 74 3.25 -23.82 11.38
CA HIS A 74 1.82 -24.06 11.47
C HIS A 74 1.04 -22.77 11.27
N VAL A 75 -0.15 -22.86 10.63
CA VAL A 75 -1.10 -21.75 10.57
C VAL A 75 -1.88 -21.71 11.87
N GLU A 76 -1.78 -20.65 12.63
CA GLU A 76 -2.50 -20.45 13.90
C GLU A 76 -3.83 -19.71 13.67
N HIS A 77 -3.79 -18.61 12.93
CA HIS A 77 -4.97 -17.86 12.47
C HIS A 77 -4.90 -17.64 10.96
N LYS A 78 -6.05 -17.74 10.26
CA LYS A 78 -6.05 -17.74 8.79
C LYS A 78 -6.37 -16.40 8.14
N GLU A 79 -7.06 -15.51 8.85
CA GLU A 79 -7.68 -14.31 8.25
C GLU A 79 -7.62 -13.11 9.19
N ASP A 80 -6.44 -12.87 9.76
CA ASP A 80 -6.22 -11.66 10.52
C ASP A 80 -6.23 -10.45 9.57
N ARG A 81 -7.14 -9.50 9.83
CA ARG A 81 -7.29 -8.31 9.00
C ARG A 81 -6.32 -7.22 9.42
N ARG A 82 -5.77 -6.55 8.44
CA ARG A 82 -4.91 -5.39 8.60
C ARG A 82 -5.35 -4.27 7.67
N THR A 83 -5.61 -3.11 8.22
CA THR A 83 -5.76 -1.89 7.41
C THR A 83 -4.38 -1.29 7.17
N LEU A 84 -4.08 -0.98 5.91
CA LEU A 84 -2.83 -0.37 5.47
C LEU A 84 -3.15 0.85 4.61
N LEU A 85 -2.65 2.02 5.00
CA LEU A 85 -2.72 3.22 4.19
C LEU A 85 -1.65 3.14 3.09
N THR A 86 -2.07 3.21 1.86
CA THR A 86 -1.22 3.19 0.66
C THR A 86 -1.28 4.52 -0.08
N ARG A 87 -0.51 4.69 -1.15
CA ARG A 87 -0.65 5.84 -2.05
C ARG A 87 -2.04 5.95 -2.70
N PHE A 88 -2.74 4.82 -2.83
CA PHE A 88 -4.08 4.73 -3.40
C PHE A 88 -5.21 4.91 -2.37
N GLY A 89 -4.88 5.13 -1.09
CA GLY A 89 -5.81 5.15 0.04
C GLY A 89 -5.74 3.89 0.89
N ASN A 90 -6.70 3.73 1.81
CA ASN A 90 -6.76 2.59 2.72
C ASN A 90 -7.16 1.31 2.00
N ILE A 91 -6.43 0.23 2.28
CA ILE A 91 -6.78 -1.14 1.88
C ILE A 91 -6.90 -2.03 3.11
N GLU A 92 -7.72 -3.08 3.04
CA GLU A 92 -7.82 -4.12 4.06
C GLU A 92 -7.21 -5.42 3.52
N VAL A 93 -6.13 -5.88 4.12
CA VAL A 93 -5.41 -7.10 3.72
C VAL A 93 -5.66 -8.20 4.72
N LYS A 94 -6.04 -9.40 4.24
CA LYS A 94 -6.15 -10.62 5.02
C LYS A 94 -4.81 -11.35 5.01
N ARG A 95 -4.29 -11.66 6.18
CA ARG A 95 -3.02 -12.35 6.37
C ARG A 95 -3.13 -13.47 7.39
N ALA A 96 -2.28 -14.47 7.31
CA ALA A 96 -2.25 -15.55 8.28
C ALA A 96 -1.16 -15.34 9.33
N TYR A 97 -1.43 -15.75 10.55
CA TYR A 97 -0.48 -15.77 11.65
C TYR A 97 0.12 -17.15 11.79
N TYR A 98 1.43 -17.23 11.86
CA TYR A 98 2.17 -18.47 11.80
C TYR A 98 2.97 -18.73 13.06
N ALA A 99 2.90 -19.96 13.57
CA ALA A 99 3.72 -20.47 14.66
C ALA A 99 4.83 -21.38 14.11
N PRO A 100 6.11 -21.14 14.46
CA PRO A 100 7.22 -22.00 14.05
C PRO A 100 7.07 -23.40 14.66
N LYS A 101 7.34 -24.46 13.88
CA LYS A 101 7.26 -25.88 14.32
C LYS A 101 8.32 -26.26 15.35
N HIS A 102 9.48 -25.59 15.30
CA HIS A 102 10.63 -25.90 16.15
C HIS A 102 10.82 -24.88 17.28
N GLY A 103 9.72 -24.19 17.68
CA GLY A 103 9.77 -23.14 18.68
C GLY A 103 10.23 -21.79 18.10
N GLY A 104 9.96 -20.72 18.82
CA GLY A 104 10.33 -19.36 18.42
C GLY A 104 9.13 -18.41 18.39
N LYS A 105 9.37 -17.17 17.95
CA LYS A 105 8.37 -16.12 17.91
C LYS A 105 7.41 -16.35 16.74
N ARG A 106 6.12 -16.20 17.01
CA ARG A 106 5.08 -16.21 15.98
C ARG A 106 5.20 -14.98 15.09
N ILE A 107 4.89 -15.13 13.80
CA ILE A 107 5.10 -14.10 12.80
C ILE A 107 3.99 -14.07 11.74
N TYR A 108 3.83 -12.92 11.09
CA TYR A 108 3.13 -12.78 9.82
C TYR A 108 4.16 -12.91 8.69
N LEU A 109 4.11 -14.01 7.94
CA LEU A 109 5.08 -14.26 6.86
C LEU A 109 4.91 -13.28 5.70
N LEU A 110 3.68 -12.85 5.42
CA LEU A 110 3.41 -11.80 4.43
C LEU A 110 4.17 -10.52 4.78
N ASP A 111 4.04 -10.02 6.02
CA ASP A 111 4.70 -8.79 6.45
C ASP A 111 6.21 -8.88 6.26
N LYS A 112 6.79 -10.01 6.69
CA LYS A 112 8.22 -10.27 6.50
C LYS A 112 8.64 -10.31 5.02
N TYR A 113 7.80 -10.91 4.17
CA TYR A 113 8.08 -11.03 2.74
C TYR A 113 8.09 -9.67 2.04
N VAL A 114 7.14 -8.80 2.38
CA VAL A 114 7.01 -7.46 1.77
C VAL A 114 7.82 -6.37 2.51
N GLY A 115 8.59 -6.75 3.55
CA GLY A 115 9.45 -5.83 4.28
C GLY A 115 8.70 -4.82 5.15
N MET A 116 7.57 -5.22 5.72
CA MET A 116 6.77 -4.40 6.64
C MET A 116 6.86 -4.93 8.08
N ASP A 117 6.85 -4.02 9.05
CA ASP A 117 6.68 -4.41 10.44
C ASP A 117 5.22 -4.81 10.75
N PRO A 118 4.99 -5.75 11.68
CA PRO A 118 3.64 -6.23 12.01
C PRO A 118 2.65 -5.15 12.43
N ASN A 119 3.14 -4.02 12.93
CA ASN A 119 2.34 -2.89 13.43
C ASN A 119 2.29 -1.69 12.48
N ASP A 120 2.96 -1.76 11.33
CA ASP A 120 2.93 -0.68 10.36
C ASP A 120 1.49 -0.48 9.85
N LYS A 121 1.04 0.75 9.84
CA LYS A 121 -0.28 1.15 9.32
C LYS A 121 -0.18 1.92 8.01
N VAL A 122 1.03 2.19 7.56
CA VAL A 122 1.32 3.01 6.38
C VAL A 122 2.31 2.23 5.50
N SER A 123 2.05 2.16 4.21
CA SER A 123 2.96 1.51 3.27
C SER A 123 4.26 2.32 3.11
N GLN A 124 5.34 1.64 2.73
CA GLN A 124 6.63 2.30 2.53
C GLN A 124 6.56 3.45 1.51
N ALA A 125 5.78 3.29 0.43
CA ALA A 125 5.61 4.33 -0.58
C ALA A 125 4.84 5.55 -0.06
N ALA A 126 3.76 5.34 0.71
CA ALA A 126 3.01 6.44 1.35
C ALA A 126 3.86 7.13 2.43
N LEU A 127 4.64 6.36 3.19
CA LEU A 127 5.59 6.88 4.17
C LEU A 127 6.68 7.72 3.50
N ALA A 128 7.30 7.24 2.43
CA ALA A 128 8.34 7.99 1.71
C ALA A 128 7.82 9.34 1.19
N GLN A 129 6.59 9.37 0.68
CA GLN A 129 5.96 10.62 0.25
C GLN A 129 5.68 11.55 1.44
N ALA A 130 5.13 11.02 2.53
CA ALA A 130 4.89 11.81 3.74
C ALA A 130 6.17 12.43 4.29
N LEU A 131 7.28 11.68 4.29
CA LEU A 131 8.58 12.14 4.75
C LEU A 131 9.14 13.23 3.83
N LYS A 132 9.10 13.02 2.51
CA LYS A 132 9.54 13.99 1.51
C LYS A 132 8.84 15.34 1.73
N GLU A 133 7.52 15.34 1.78
CA GLU A 133 6.73 16.54 1.96
C GLU A 133 6.94 17.18 3.35
N ALA A 134 7.08 16.37 4.39
CA ALA A 134 7.30 16.88 5.75
C ALA A 134 8.64 17.60 5.92
N VAL A 135 9.68 17.20 5.18
CA VAL A 135 10.99 17.87 5.17
C VAL A 135 10.91 19.23 4.47
N GLU A 136 10.15 19.30 3.37
CA GLU A 136 10.02 20.51 2.58
C GLU A 136 9.06 21.54 3.21
N THR A 137 8.04 21.08 3.96
CA THR A 137 6.97 21.95 4.47
C THR A 137 6.69 21.77 5.96
N SER A 138 5.94 20.74 6.35
CA SER A 138 5.59 20.45 7.73
C SER A 138 5.11 19.02 7.92
N TYR A 139 5.17 18.50 9.17
CA TYR A 139 4.65 17.17 9.52
C TYR A 139 3.15 17.00 9.23
N ARG A 140 2.37 18.10 9.28
CA ARG A 140 0.95 18.06 8.96
C ARG A 140 0.76 17.86 7.46
N LYS A 141 1.40 18.68 6.65
CA LYS A 141 1.34 18.55 5.19
C LYS A 141 1.90 17.22 4.70
N GLY A 142 3.00 16.75 5.28
CA GLY A 142 3.50 15.42 4.98
C GLY A 142 2.47 14.32 5.21
N GLY A 143 1.65 14.44 6.26
CA GLY A 143 0.55 13.49 6.50
C GLY A 143 -0.60 13.61 5.50
N GLU A 144 -0.95 14.82 5.10
CA GLU A 144 -1.99 15.11 4.10
C GLU A 144 -1.60 14.59 2.71
N GLU A 145 -0.32 14.68 2.33
CA GLU A 145 0.20 14.28 1.02
C GLU A 145 0.69 12.81 0.96
N ALA A 146 0.49 12.05 2.03
CA ALA A 146 0.91 10.65 2.12
C ALA A 146 0.26 9.76 1.05
N CYS A 147 -0.98 10.07 0.66
CA CYS A 147 -1.73 9.37 -0.37
C CYS A 147 -2.40 10.35 -1.35
N LEU A 148 -2.98 9.80 -2.41
CA LEU A 148 -3.68 10.57 -3.46
C LEU A 148 -5.19 10.67 -3.19
N THR A 149 -5.66 10.22 -2.02
CA THR A 149 -7.04 10.29 -1.56
C THR A 149 -7.15 11.23 -0.38
N GLU A 150 -8.35 11.42 0.15
CA GLU A 150 -8.60 12.22 1.36
C GLU A 150 -8.09 11.55 2.66
N ASP A 151 -7.63 10.29 2.58
CA ASP A 151 -7.02 9.59 3.71
C ASP A 151 -5.71 10.25 4.12
N VAL A 152 -5.51 10.43 5.42
CA VAL A 152 -4.35 11.15 5.95
C VAL A 152 -3.58 10.35 7.00
N VAL A 153 -2.28 10.58 7.06
CA VAL A 153 -1.43 10.15 8.18
C VAL A 153 -1.38 11.26 9.22
N THR A 154 -1.60 10.91 10.50
CA THR A 154 -1.58 11.94 11.52
C THR A 154 -0.19 12.58 11.68
N LYS A 155 -0.17 13.89 11.97
CA LYS A 155 1.06 14.64 12.27
C LYS A 155 1.97 13.93 13.28
N GLN A 156 1.36 13.31 14.31
CA GLN A 156 2.12 12.58 15.35
C GLN A 156 2.79 11.33 14.78
N THR A 157 2.11 10.61 13.88
CA THR A 157 2.67 9.44 13.20
C THR A 157 3.85 9.85 12.32
N VAL A 158 3.70 10.89 11.49
CA VAL A 158 4.79 11.41 10.65
C VAL A 158 5.99 11.84 11.50
N LYS A 159 5.74 12.60 12.58
CA LYS A 159 6.79 13.01 13.52
C LYS A 159 7.52 11.80 14.12
N LYS A 160 6.79 10.79 14.61
CA LYS A 160 7.38 9.58 15.20
C LYS A 160 8.25 8.83 14.20
N LEU A 161 7.79 8.71 12.96
CA LEU A 161 8.53 8.03 11.90
C LEU A 161 9.82 8.77 11.55
N ILE A 162 9.80 10.10 11.41
CA ILE A 162 11.00 10.91 11.14
C ILE A 162 12.01 10.78 12.30
N HIS A 163 11.55 10.88 13.54
CA HIS A 163 12.45 10.76 14.70
C HIS A 163 12.96 9.31 14.92
N GLY A 164 12.35 8.32 14.31
CA GLY A 164 12.82 6.92 14.34
C GLY A 164 13.78 6.55 13.21
N LEU A 165 14.00 7.44 12.23
CA LEU A 165 14.97 7.20 11.18
C LEU A 165 16.39 7.38 11.74
N GLU A 166 17.19 6.33 11.69
CA GLU A 166 18.64 6.43 11.86
C GLU A 166 19.21 7.04 10.56
N MET A 167 19.53 8.34 10.60
CA MET A 167 20.22 8.98 9.49
C MET A 167 21.73 8.75 9.66
N GLU A 168 22.33 7.99 8.76
CA GLU A 168 23.77 8.00 8.58
C GLU A 168 24.16 9.41 8.14
N MET A 169 24.86 10.13 9.03
CA MET A 169 25.43 11.43 8.67
C MET A 169 26.47 11.21 7.58
N PRO A 170 26.44 11.95 6.47
CA PRO A 170 27.52 11.89 5.48
C PRO A 170 28.85 12.17 6.17
N GLU A 171 29.88 11.35 5.93
CA GLU A 171 31.22 11.63 6.41
C GLU A 171 31.64 13.04 5.97
N GLU A 172 32.06 13.87 6.92
CA GLU A 172 32.56 15.21 6.61
C GLU A 172 33.71 15.09 5.62
N ILE A 173 33.53 15.58 4.40
CA ILE A 173 34.62 15.66 3.42
C ILE A 173 35.66 16.62 4.01
N PRO A 174 36.90 16.15 4.33
CA PRO A 174 37.90 17.02 4.90
C PRO A 174 38.21 18.16 3.92
N GLN A 175 37.90 19.39 4.34
CA GLN A 175 38.28 20.57 3.57
C GLN A 175 39.79 20.61 3.46
N LYS A 176 40.31 20.41 2.24
CA LYS A 176 41.75 20.64 1.96
C LYS A 176 42.05 22.12 2.20
N LYS A 177 42.91 22.37 3.22
CA LYS A 177 43.53 23.68 3.41
C LYS A 177 44.53 23.96 2.28
#